data_c093058048fb27f5cc207fa14b6703f5
#
_entry.id   c093058048fb27f5cc207fa14b6703f5
#
_cell.length_a   1.000
_cell.length_b   1.000
_cell.length_c   1.000
_cell.angle_alpha   90.00
_cell.angle_beta   90.00
_cell.angle_gamma   90.00
#
_symmetry.space_group_name_H-M   'P 1'
#
loop_
_entity.id
_entity.type
_entity.pdbx_description
1 polymer ?
#
loop_
_entity_poly.entity_id
_entity_poly.type
_entity_poly.pdbx_seq_one_letter_code
_entity_poly.pdbx_strand_id
1 'polypeptide(L)'
;MIGLKQLSDTLLNEASSLAQLRDALNAFTQRCSDVGGILPDRSFNAWAGDALLKNGVAISPAAAAHCVNDTQRSVVFIRAVYAAIKAAQARFAQGPVEILYAGCGPFATLLLPLLGRFEAGELTVHLLDIHQRSLDSVDLLISDFGLQAHHISCTQGDACDYQHPSHPHVIIAETMQKSLEQEPQFAVTANLAPQLHPQGIFIPQQIEVDLCLAKLNEETAAVKRGDTLDSDALIAAGQRHRLATALCLIPAQAATLQQQASQNNAGLLELNPMHLRMPTTADLSDFEPALFTRVQAFEQHQLIDYEWLMVHGSWLKGARQGPRGRIGWFA
;
A
#
# COMPACT_ATOMS: atom_id res chain seq x y z
N MET A 1 18.85 12.44 18.70
CA MET A 1 18.39 11.94 17.37
C MET A 1 18.03 10.47 17.51
N ILE A 2 16.90 10.03 16.98
CA ILE A 2 16.47 8.62 17.04
C ILE A 2 17.35 7.77 16.12
N GLY A 3 17.92 6.68 16.66
CA GLY A 3 18.64 5.68 15.86
C GLY A 3 17.69 4.66 15.26
N LEU A 4 18.06 4.02 14.13
CA LEU A 4 17.19 3.02 13.47
C LEU A 4 16.80 1.86 14.39
N LYS A 5 17.71 1.40 15.25
CA LYS A 5 17.41 0.32 16.21
C LYS A 5 16.31 0.73 17.19
N GLN A 6 16.45 1.91 17.81
CA GLN A 6 15.44 2.42 18.75
C GLN A 6 14.08 2.66 18.04
N LEU A 7 14.13 3.19 16.83
CA LEU A 7 12.94 3.39 15.99
C LEU A 7 12.24 2.05 15.74
N SER A 8 12.96 1.07 15.22
CA SER A 8 12.41 -0.25 14.93
C SER A 8 11.93 -0.98 16.19
N ASP A 9 12.61 -0.84 17.32
CA ASP A 9 12.15 -1.42 18.59
C ASP A 9 10.78 -0.88 18.98
N THR A 10 10.56 0.43 18.82
CA THR A 10 9.26 1.05 19.10
C THR A 10 8.18 0.60 18.10
N LEU A 11 8.50 0.58 16.80
CA LEU A 11 7.52 0.25 15.75
C LEU A 11 7.11 -1.23 15.76
N LEU A 12 8.03 -2.13 16.10
CA LEU A 12 7.79 -3.58 16.13
C LEU A 12 7.17 -4.05 17.46
N ASN A 13 7.23 -3.25 18.52
CA ASN A 13 6.65 -3.61 19.79
C ASN A 13 5.12 -3.48 19.75
N GLU A 14 4.41 -4.60 19.86
CA GLU A 14 2.94 -4.63 19.85
C GLU A 14 2.31 -3.90 21.04
N ALA A 15 3.04 -3.76 22.15
CA ALA A 15 2.57 -3.02 23.32
C ALA A 15 2.75 -1.49 23.19
N SER A 16 3.39 -1.00 22.12
CA SER A 16 3.52 0.45 21.89
C SER A 16 2.16 1.09 21.66
N SER A 17 1.87 2.15 22.40
CA SER A 17 0.66 2.92 22.19
C SER A 17 0.69 3.67 20.84
N LEU A 18 -0.49 4.00 20.30
CA LEU A 18 -0.59 4.78 19.05
C LEU A 18 0.17 6.13 19.15
N ALA A 19 0.19 6.74 20.32
CA ALA A 19 0.96 7.97 20.55
C ALA A 19 2.47 7.73 20.41
N GLN A 20 3.00 6.68 21.02
CA GLN A 20 4.42 6.31 20.90
C GLN A 20 4.81 5.99 19.45
N LEU A 21 3.96 5.25 18.73
CA LEU A 21 4.18 4.93 17.32
C LEU A 21 4.20 6.20 16.45
N ARG A 22 3.25 7.10 16.68
CA ARG A 22 3.19 8.40 15.98
C ARG A 22 4.42 9.26 16.26
N ASP A 23 4.83 9.36 17.51
CA ASP A 23 6.01 10.16 17.90
C ASP A 23 7.28 9.59 17.27
N ALA A 24 7.42 8.26 17.21
CA ALA A 24 8.54 7.59 16.57
C ALA A 24 8.58 7.86 15.05
N LEU A 25 7.44 7.75 14.37
CA LEU A 25 7.34 8.05 12.93
C LEU A 25 7.54 9.54 12.64
N ASN A 26 7.03 10.44 13.49
CA ASN A 26 7.29 11.87 13.35
C ASN A 26 8.78 12.20 13.47
N ALA A 27 9.47 11.62 14.46
CA ALA A 27 10.92 11.80 14.63
C ALA A 27 11.71 11.25 13.43
N PHE A 28 11.30 10.10 12.88
CA PHE A 28 11.86 9.54 11.66
C PHE A 28 11.64 10.48 10.46
N THR A 29 10.39 10.91 10.24
CA THR A 29 10.01 11.82 9.15
C THR A 29 10.78 13.13 9.21
N GLN A 30 10.90 13.72 10.41
CA GLN A 30 11.65 14.95 10.59
C GLN A 30 13.12 14.78 10.20
N ARG A 31 13.78 13.71 10.69
CA ARG A 31 15.18 13.43 10.33
C ARG A 31 15.34 13.18 8.83
N CYS A 32 14.45 12.39 8.24
CA CYS A 32 14.49 12.13 6.80
C CYS A 32 14.28 13.40 5.98
N SER A 33 13.41 14.30 6.42
CA SER A 33 13.19 15.58 5.76
C SER A 33 14.40 16.51 5.87
N ASP A 34 15.01 16.58 7.05
CA ASP A 34 16.18 17.42 7.29
C ASP A 34 17.40 16.98 6.47
N VAL A 35 17.60 15.68 6.32
CA VAL A 35 18.73 15.08 5.59
C VAL A 35 18.43 14.98 4.10
N GLY A 36 17.28 14.41 3.74
CA GLY A 36 16.90 14.14 2.34
C GLY A 36 16.38 15.36 1.59
N GLY A 37 16.11 16.48 2.29
CA GLY A 37 15.66 17.74 1.67
C GLY A 37 14.28 17.69 1.05
N ILE A 38 13.42 16.74 1.47
CA ILE A 38 12.05 16.60 1.00
C ILE A 38 11.10 16.78 2.19
N LEU A 39 10.27 17.81 2.12
CA LEU A 39 9.25 18.07 3.14
C LEU A 39 7.95 17.37 2.76
N PRO A 40 7.28 16.67 3.71
CA PRO A 40 5.96 16.14 3.50
C PRO A 40 4.97 17.22 3.13
N ASP A 41 4.28 17.06 2.02
CA ASP A 41 3.26 18.00 1.56
C ASP A 41 2.04 17.24 1.01
N ARG A 42 0.84 17.65 1.43
CA ARG A 42 -0.44 17.16 0.94
C ARG A 42 -1.26 18.24 0.24
N SER A 43 -0.69 19.41 0.04
CA SER A 43 -1.37 20.50 -0.64
C SER A 43 -1.59 20.20 -2.12
N PHE A 44 -2.46 20.95 -2.75
CA PHE A 44 -2.66 20.86 -4.20
C PHE A 44 -1.35 21.03 -5.00
N ASN A 45 -0.40 21.81 -4.48
CA ASN A 45 0.90 22.00 -5.12
C ASN A 45 1.78 20.74 -5.13
N ALA A 46 1.58 19.82 -4.19
CA ALA A 46 2.28 18.53 -4.20
C ALA A 46 1.92 17.73 -5.47
N TRP A 47 0.68 17.76 -5.90
CA TRP A 47 0.22 17.07 -7.10
C TRP A 47 0.83 17.60 -8.41
N ALA A 48 1.32 18.83 -8.42
CA ALA A 48 2.03 19.38 -9.58
C ALA A 48 3.36 18.63 -9.87
N GLY A 49 3.88 17.85 -8.92
CA GLY A 49 5.07 17.01 -9.06
C GLY A 49 4.76 15.54 -9.36
N ASP A 50 3.48 15.18 -9.54
CA ASP A 50 3.08 13.80 -9.86
C ASP A 50 3.52 13.44 -11.29
N ALA A 51 3.92 12.19 -11.48
CA ALA A 51 4.20 11.65 -12.80
C ALA A 51 2.99 10.92 -13.35
N LEU A 52 2.48 11.39 -14.50
CA LEU A 52 1.42 10.71 -15.23
C LEU A 52 2.04 9.55 -16.01
N LEU A 53 1.66 8.34 -15.66
CA LEU A 53 2.11 7.11 -16.28
C LEU A 53 1.03 6.54 -17.21
N LYS A 54 1.42 5.61 -18.07
CA LYS A 54 0.48 4.87 -18.92
C LYS A 54 -0.57 4.11 -18.08
N ASN A 55 -0.17 3.63 -16.90
CA ASN A 55 -0.98 2.74 -16.05
C ASN A 55 -1.45 3.42 -14.75
N GLY A 56 -1.40 4.74 -14.66
CA GLY A 56 -1.85 5.47 -13.47
C GLY A 56 -0.97 6.68 -13.15
N VAL A 57 -1.02 7.11 -11.90
CA VAL A 57 -0.29 8.28 -11.40
C VAL A 57 0.71 7.84 -10.34
N ALA A 58 1.98 8.16 -10.53
CA ALA A 58 2.95 8.09 -9.45
C ALA A 58 2.99 9.44 -8.71
N ILE A 59 2.64 9.41 -7.44
CA ILE A 59 2.57 10.61 -6.60
C ILE A 59 3.96 11.23 -6.42
N SER A 60 3.98 12.54 -6.25
CA SER A 60 5.23 13.30 -6.09
C SER A 60 6.01 12.86 -4.84
N PRO A 61 7.34 13.08 -4.80
CA PRO A 61 8.15 12.78 -3.62
C PRO A 61 7.65 13.44 -2.33
N ALA A 62 7.11 14.66 -2.41
CA ALA A 62 6.55 15.36 -1.25
C ALA A 62 5.25 14.72 -0.76
N ALA A 63 4.38 14.28 -1.67
CA ALA A 63 3.17 13.53 -1.34
C ALA A 63 3.51 12.14 -0.77
N ALA A 64 4.47 11.43 -1.36
CA ALA A 64 4.97 10.15 -0.85
C ALA A 64 5.58 10.28 0.56
N ALA A 65 6.36 11.33 0.82
CA ALA A 65 6.85 11.64 2.16
C ALA A 65 5.72 11.87 3.17
N HIS A 66 4.60 12.47 2.73
CA HIS A 66 3.44 12.69 3.60
C HIS A 66 2.73 11.37 4.01
N CYS A 67 2.83 10.31 3.21
CA CYS A 67 2.19 9.02 3.52
C CYS A 67 2.66 8.40 4.85
N VAL A 68 3.85 8.75 5.33
CA VAL A 68 4.36 8.32 6.66
C VAL A 68 3.43 8.76 7.79
N ASN A 69 2.73 9.88 7.63
CA ASN A 69 1.82 10.43 8.64
C ASN A 69 0.57 9.57 8.86
N ASP A 70 0.27 8.64 7.95
CA ASP A 70 -0.67 7.56 8.20
C ASP A 70 0.00 6.51 9.08
N THR A 71 -0.04 6.77 10.40
CA THR A 71 0.67 5.98 11.40
C THR A 71 0.27 4.51 11.36
N GLN A 72 -1.02 4.22 11.25
CA GLN A 72 -1.52 2.85 11.32
C GLN A 72 -1.10 2.06 10.08
N ARG A 73 -1.29 2.61 8.88
CA ARG A 73 -0.80 2.03 7.64
C ARG A 73 0.71 1.78 7.69
N SER A 74 1.48 2.80 8.04
CA SER A 74 2.95 2.70 8.09
C SER A 74 3.41 1.59 9.03
N VAL A 75 2.85 1.51 10.24
CA VAL A 75 3.21 0.50 11.24
C VAL A 75 2.81 -0.91 10.80
N VAL A 76 1.61 -1.09 10.26
CA VAL A 76 1.15 -2.41 9.78
C VAL A 76 2.06 -2.92 8.67
N PHE A 77 2.38 -2.08 7.68
CA PHE A 77 3.30 -2.47 6.61
C PHE A 77 4.74 -2.70 7.09
N ILE A 78 5.28 -1.87 7.98
CA ILE A 78 6.63 -2.07 8.54
C ILE A 78 6.71 -3.41 9.28
N ARG A 79 5.70 -3.76 10.08
CA ARG A 79 5.62 -5.05 10.77
C ARG A 79 5.49 -6.21 9.78
N ALA A 80 4.66 -6.06 8.75
CA ALA A 80 4.51 -7.03 7.68
C ALA A 80 5.84 -7.28 6.94
N VAL A 81 6.55 -6.22 6.57
CA VAL A 81 7.86 -6.31 5.91
C VAL A 81 8.87 -7.02 6.82
N TYR A 82 8.93 -6.66 8.10
CA TYR A 82 9.82 -7.35 9.05
C TYR A 82 9.51 -8.84 9.15
N ALA A 83 8.25 -9.21 9.33
CA ALA A 83 7.81 -10.61 9.41
C ALA A 83 8.14 -11.36 8.11
N ALA A 84 7.91 -10.76 6.95
CA ALA A 84 8.22 -11.35 5.65
C ALA A 84 9.73 -11.56 5.45
N ILE A 85 10.57 -10.60 5.87
CA ILE A 85 12.04 -10.77 5.82
C ILE A 85 12.45 -11.94 6.71
N LYS A 86 11.91 -12.04 7.93
CA LYS A 86 12.21 -13.16 8.83
C LYS A 86 11.76 -14.51 8.29
N ALA A 87 10.57 -14.57 7.67
CA ALA A 87 10.08 -15.76 6.98
C ALA A 87 10.95 -16.13 5.78
N ALA A 88 11.41 -15.14 5.00
CA ALA A 88 12.32 -15.35 3.89
C ALA A 88 13.70 -15.84 4.37
N GLN A 89 14.27 -15.27 5.43
CA GLN A 89 15.53 -15.75 6.02
C GLN A 89 15.44 -17.23 6.46
N ALA A 90 14.32 -17.64 7.05
CA ALA A 90 14.09 -19.03 7.43
C ALA A 90 13.95 -19.96 6.22
N ARG A 91 13.40 -19.46 5.12
CA ARG A 91 13.14 -20.22 3.88
C ARG A 91 14.36 -20.29 2.98
N PHE A 92 15.15 -19.22 2.91
CA PHE A 92 16.34 -19.06 2.07
C PHE A 92 17.62 -18.96 2.93
N ALA A 93 17.89 -20.00 3.72
CA ALA A 93 18.99 -20.00 4.72
C ALA A 93 20.41 -19.95 4.11
N GLN A 94 20.57 -20.08 2.79
CA GLN A 94 21.86 -20.08 2.11
C GLN A 94 22.12 -18.77 1.38
N GLY A 95 22.46 -17.72 2.09
CA GLY A 95 22.82 -16.43 1.50
C GLY A 95 21.90 -15.29 1.94
N PRO A 96 22.15 -14.08 1.44
CA PRO A 96 21.33 -12.91 1.75
C PRO A 96 19.92 -13.04 1.18
N VAL A 97 18.95 -12.51 1.92
CA VAL A 97 17.60 -12.33 1.38
C VAL A 97 17.61 -11.15 0.41
N GLU A 98 17.25 -11.41 -0.85
CA GLU A 98 17.13 -10.38 -1.87
C GLU A 98 15.74 -9.75 -1.83
N ILE A 99 15.72 -8.42 -1.72
CA ILE A 99 14.50 -7.61 -1.56
C ILE A 99 14.44 -6.59 -2.70
N LEU A 100 13.32 -6.56 -3.42
CA LEU A 100 12.96 -5.46 -4.32
C LEU A 100 11.86 -4.62 -3.66
N TYR A 101 12.11 -3.33 -3.46
CA TYR A 101 11.09 -2.39 -2.98
C TYR A 101 10.76 -1.39 -4.09
N ALA A 102 9.62 -1.58 -4.73
CA ALA A 102 9.12 -0.77 -5.82
C ALA A 102 8.22 0.35 -5.31
N GLY A 103 8.42 1.57 -5.80
CA GLY A 103 7.78 2.78 -5.29
C GLY A 103 8.25 3.10 -3.87
N CYS A 104 9.57 3.05 -3.64
CA CYS A 104 10.12 3.20 -2.29
C CYS A 104 9.90 4.59 -1.67
N GLY A 105 9.62 5.59 -2.50
CA GLY A 105 9.49 6.97 -2.07
C GLY A 105 10.79 7.56 -1.52
N PRO A 106 10.76 8.82 -1.05
CA PRO A 106 11.97 9.54 -0.68
C PRO A 106 12.58 9.09 0.66
N PHE A 107 11.88 8.27 1.43
CA PHE A 107 12.32 7.81 2.75
C PHE A 107 12.42 6.29 2.86
N ALA A 108 12.09 5.55 1.82
CA ALA A 108 12.00 4.08 1.83
C ALA A 108 11.31 3.56 3.11
N THR A 109 10.20 4.19 3.48
CA THR A 109 9.56 4.18 4.80
C THR A 109 9.29 2.78 5.33
N LEU A 110 8.94 1.82 4.47
CA LEU A 110 8.54 0.49 4.90
C LEU A 110 9.74 -0.43 5.20
N LEU A 111 10.94 -0.06 4.74
CA LEU A 111 12.13 -0.90 4.87
C LEU A 111 13.28 -0.21 5.63
N LEU A 112 13.56 1.07 5.36
CA LEU A 112 14.69 1.79 5.96
C LEU A 112 14.72 1.73 7.49
N PRO A 113 13.58 1.90 8.22
CA PRO A 113 13.55 1.77 9.68
C PRO A 113 14.03 0.41 10.19
N LEU A 114 13.93 -0.63 9.37
CA LEU A 114 14.25 -2.01 9.76
C LEU A 114 15.71 -2.38 9.52
N LEU A 115 16.42 -1.67 8.62
CA LEU A 115 17.78 -2.06 8.21
C LEU A 115 18.78 -2.08 9.36
N GLY A 116 18.59 -1.27 10.39
CA GLY A 116 19.42 -1.30 11.59
C GLY A 116 19.28 -2.58 12.48
N ARG A 117 18.41 -3.52 12.09
CA ARG A 117 18.21 -4.81 12.77
C ARG A 117 18.89 -5.98 12.08
N PHE A 118 19.48 -5.74 10.94
CA PHE A 118 20.14 -6.75 10.14
C PHE A 118 21.61 -6.39 9.97
N GLU A 119 22.47 -7.39 9.98
CA GLU A 119 23.88 -7.20 9.72
C GLU A 119 24.15 -6.98 8.23
N ALA A 120 25.22 -6.29 7.91
CA ALA A 120 25.68 -6.16 6.54
C ALA A 120 25.91 -7.54 5.92
N GLY A 121 25.28 -7.82 4.79
CA GLY A 121 25.35 -9.13 4.11
C GLY A 121 24.19 -10.10 4.43
N GLU A 122 23.31 -9.80 5.37
CA GLU A 122 22.08 -10.59 5.56
C GLU A 122 21.01 -10.27 4.49
N LEU A 123 21.04 -9.06 3.96
CA LEU A 123 20.09 -8.57 2.96
C LEU A 123 20.82 -7.98 1.74
N THR A 124 20.25 -8.20 0.55
CA THR A 124 20.55 -7.43 -0.66
C THR A 124 19.29 -6.66 -1.02
N VAL A 125 19.37 -5.33 -1.07
CA VAL A 125 18.21 -4.45 -1.20
C VAL A 125 18.30 -3.69 -2.52
N HIS A 126 17.22 -3.75 -3.30
CA HIS A 126 17.03 -2.98 -4.51
C HIS A 126 15.85 -2.03 -4.33
N LEU A 127 16.13 -0.74 -4.32
CA LEU A 127 15.14 0.32 -4.21
C LEU A 127 14.82 0.87 -5.60
N LEU A 128 13.57 0.83 -5.98
CA LEU A 128 13.07 1.28 -7.27
C LEU A 128 12.08 2.42 -7.06
N ASP A 129 12.30 3.53 -7.74
CA ASP A 129 11.36 4.65 -7.76
C ASP A 129 11.42 5.36 -9.11
N ILE A 130 10.30 5.94 -9.54
CA ILE A 130 10.25 6.68 -10.79
C ILE A 130 10.88 8.07 -10.67
N HIS A 131 10.87 8.63 -9.46
CA HIS A 131 11.40 9.96 -9.19
C HIS A 131 12.87 9.89 -8.73
N GLN A 132 13.79 10.36 -9.57
CA GLN A 132 15.19 10.43 -9.20
C GLN A 132 15.41 11.18 -7.88
N ARG A 133 14.64 12.24 -7.63
CA ARG A 133 14.70 13.01 -6.39
C ARG A 133 14.41 12.18 -5.14
N SER A 134 13.51 11.18 -5.24
CA SER A 134 13.27 10.22 -4.14
C SER A 134 14.53 9.41 -3.86
N LEU A 135 15.18 8.89 -4.89
CA LEU A 135 16.40 8.08 -4.77
C LEU A 135 17.58 8.90 -4.25
N ASP A 136 17.73 10.14 -4.71
CA ASP A 136 18.78 11.05 -4.19
C ASP A 136 18.60 11.29 -2.68
N SER A 137 17.36 11.43 -2.22
CA SER A 137 17.05 11.54 -0.78
C SER A 137 17.43 10.26 -0.03
N VAL A 138 17.08 9.09 -0.58
CA VAL A 138 17.40 7.79 0.04
C VAL A 138 18.93 7.58 0.15
N ASP A 139 19.70 7.95 -0.85
CA ASP A 139 21.17 7.85 -0.83
C ASP A 139 21.78 8.70 0.30
N LEU A 140 21.26 9.90 0.53
CA LEU A 140 21.65 10.73 1.67
C LEU A 140 21.29 10.05 3.00
N LEU A 141 20.12 9.44 3.10
CA LEU A 141 19.67 8.74 4.29
C LEU A 141 20.50 7.48 4.59
N ILE A 142 20.87 6.71 3.56
CA ILE A 142 21.79 5.56 3.70
C ILE A 142 23.10 6.01 4.34
N SER A 143 23.62 7.14 3.91
CA SER A 143 24.85 7.73 4.48
C SER A 143 24.64 8.22 5.91
N ASP A 144 23.56 8.94 6.19
CA ASP A 144 23.28 9.54 7.50
C ASP A 144 23.00 8.49 8.58
N PHE A 145 22.34 7.38 8.20
CA PHE A 145 22.09 6.26 9.10
C PHE A 145 23.26 5.26 9.23
N GLY A 146 24.35 5.47 8.52
CA GLY A 146 25.53 4.60 8.60
C GLY A 146 25.34 3.22 7.94
N LEU A 147 24.52 3.16 6.88
CA LEU A 147 24.16 1.91 6.18
C LEU A 147 25.04 1.58 4.97
N GLN A 148 26.17 2.28 4.78
CA GLN A 148 27.02 2.12 3.59
C GLN A 148 27.63 0.70 3.45
N ALA A 149 27.72 -0.04 4.54
CA ALA A 149 28.19 -1.44 4.52
C ALA A 149 27.10 -2.42 4.05
N HIS A 150 25.83 -2.00 4.00
CA HIS A 150 24.73 -2.84 3.50
C HIS A 150 24.72 -2.83 1.97
N HIS A 151 24.32 -3.96 1.38
CA HIS A 151 24.17 -4.07 -0.07
C HIS A 151 22.85 -3.44 -0.51
N ILE A 152 22.84 -2.11 -0.66
CA ILE A 152 21.68 -1.33 -1.09
C ILE A 152 21.99 -0.69 -2.44
N SER A 153 21.09 -0.86 -3.39
CA SER A 153 21.16 -0.21 -4.72
C SER A 153 19.88 0.56 -4.99
N CYS A 154 20.01 1.71 -5.66
CA CYS A 154 18.91 2.56 -6.09
C CYS A 154 18.82 2.55 -7.60
N THR A 155 17.62 2.35 -8.15
CA THR A 155 17.37 2.33 -9.60
C THR A 155 16.18 3.23 -9.92
N GLN A 156 16.35 4.17 -10.85
CA GLN A 156 15.23 4.93 -11.38
C GLN A 156 14.51 4.12 -12.45
N GLY A 157 13.19 3.98 -12.32
CA GLY A 157 12.39 3.25 -13.30
C GLY A 157 10.91 3.17 -12.95
N ASP A 158 10.10 2.86 -13.96
CA ASP A 158 8.67 2.57 -13.78
C ASP A 158 8.48 1.11 -13.37
N ALA A 159 7.91 0.88 -12.19
CA ALA A 159 7.66 -0.46 -11.68
C ALA A 159 6.64 -1.25 -12.54
N CYS A 160 5.89 -0.57 -13.42
CA CYS A 160 4.95 -1.22 -14.33
C CYS A 160 5.63 -1.97 -15.49
N ASP A 161 6.89 -1.66 -15.81
CA ASP A 161 7.65 -2.29 -16.90
C ASP A 161 9.08 -2.70 -16.51
N TYR A 162 9.51 -2.42 -15.28
CA TYR A 162 10.82 -2.78 -14.76
C TYR A 162 11.04 -4.30 -14.81
N GLN A 163 12.23 -4.69 -15.24
CA GLN A 163 12.70 -6.08 -15.24
C GLN A 163 13.88 -6.22 -14.28
N HIS A 164 13.68 -7.03 -13.25
CA HIS A 164 14.74 -7.30 -12.28
C HIS A 164 15.71 -8.35 -12.82
N PRO A 165 17.03 -8.21 -12.58
CA PRO A 165 18.02 -9.13 -13.16
C PRO A 165 18.00 -10.54 -12.54
N SER A 166 17.35 -10.71 -11.39
CA SER A 166 17.22 -11.99 -10.66
C SER A 166 15.75 -12.22 -10.26
N HIS A 167 15.52 -13.22 -9.42
CA HIS A 167 14.22 -13.50 -8.83
C HIS A 167 14.24 -13.13 -7.34
N PRO A 168 13.78 -11.92 -6.94
CA PRO A 168 13.81 -11.49 -5.55
C PRO A 168 13.08 -12.46 -4.62
N HIS A 169 13.58 -12.60 -3.40
CA HIS A 169 12.92 -13.41 -2.37
C HIS A 169 11.75 -12.67 -1.73
N VAL A 170 11.82 -11.33 -1.67
CA VAL A 170 10.73 -10.47 -1.18
C VAL A 170 10.53 -9.32 -2.16
N ILE A 171 9.30 -9.07 -2.57
CA ILE A 171 8.90 -7.87 -3.31
C ILE A 171 7.96 -7.05 -2.43
N ILE A 172 8.29 -5.77 -2.24
CA ILE A 172 7.45 -4.79 -1.57
C ILE A 172 6.96 -3.82 -2.64
N ALA A 173 5.63 -3.71 -2.81
CA ALA A 173 5.03 -2.79 -3.76
C ALA A 173 3.78 -2.18 -3.11
N GLU A 174 3.93 -1.03 -2.49
CA GLU A 174 2.83 -0.27 -1.91
C GLU A 174 2.73 1.06 -2.66
N THR A 175 2.01 1.01 -3.78
CA THR A 175 1.78 2.10 -4.72
C THR A 175 0.28 2.22 -4.93
N MET A 176 -0.47 2.34 -3.80
CA MET A 176 -1.91 2.30 -3.84
C MET A 176 -2.57 3.42 -3.05
N GLN A 177 -3.67 3.88 -3.57
CA GLN A 177 -4.64 4.66 -2.83
C GLN A 177 -5.98 3.93 -2.77
N LYS A 178 -6.95 4.57 -2.09
CA LYS A 178 -8.30 4.02 -1.90
C LYS A 178 -8.85 3.46 -3.22
N SER A 179 -9.40 2.26 -3.13
CA SER A 179 -10.09 1.57 -4.21
C SER A 179 -9.25 1.35 -5.48
N LEU A 180 -7.92 1.55 -5.43
CA LEU A 180 -7.00 1.43 -6.56
C LEU A 180 -7.39 2.34 -7.77
N GLU A 181 -7.89 3.56 -7.49
CA GLU A 181 -8.48 4.42 -8.53
C GLU A 181 -7.46 5.09 -9.46
N GLN A 182 -6.29 5.45 -8.96
CA GLN A 182 -5.34 6.29 -9.70
C GLN A 182 -3.91 5.76 -9.69
N GLU A 183 -3.44 5.25 -8.57
CA GLU A 183 -2.09 4.73 -8.46
C GLU A 183 -1.95 3.34 -9.10
N PRO A 184 -0.77 3.01 -9.67
CA PRO A 184 -0.61 1.86 -10.56
C PRO A 184 -0.43 0.51 -9.85
N GLN A 185 -0.92 0.34 -8.62
CA GLN A 185 -0.73 -0.88 -7.82
C GLN A 185 -1.04 -2.16 -8.59
N PHE A 186 -2.13 -2.16 -9.37
CA PHE A 186 -2.51 -3.32 -10.16
C PHE A 186 -1.45 -3.66 -11.22
N ALA A 187 -1.03 -2.66 -12.01
CA ALA A 187 -0.06 -2.84 -13.08
C ALA A 187 1.33 -3.21 -12.52
N VAL A 188 1.74 -2.58 -11.43
CA VAL A 188 2.98 -2.91 -10.70
C VAL A 188 2.96 -4.36 -10.22
N THR A 189 1.86 -4.79 -9.58
CA THR A 189 1.72 -6.18 -9.12
C THR A 189 1.77 -7.16 -10.29
N ALA A 190 1.06 -6.86 -11.38
CA ALA A 190 1.02 -7.72 -12.56
C ALA A 190 2.38 -7.86 -13.26
N ASN A 191 3.19 -6.81 -13.27
CA ASN A 191 4.54 -6.84 -13.83
C ASN A 191 5.54 -7.54 -12.92
N LEU A 192 5.51 -7.27 -11.61
CA LEU A 192 6.55 -7.73 -10.69
C LEU A 192 6.29 -9.13 -10.12
N ALA A 193 5.03 -9.53 -9.94
CA ALA A 193 4.72 -10.83 -9.34
C ALA A 193 5.28 -12.03 -10.13
N PRO A 194 5.29 -12.06 -11.48
CA PRO A 194 5.94 -13.13 -12.22
C PRO A 194 7.46 -13.21 -12.07
N GLN A 195 8.10 -12.12 -11.60
CA GLN A 195 9.55 -12.04 -11.41
C GLN A 195 9.99 -12.51 -10.02
N LEU A 196 9.02 -12.70 -9.09
CA LEU A 196 9.28 -13.19 -7.75
C LEU A 196 9.85 -14.61 -7.77
N HIS A 197 10.75 -14.92 -6.84
CA HIS A 197 11.20 -16.31 -6.65
C HIS A 197 9.95 -17.21 -6.38
N PRO A 198 9.89 -18.46 -6.92
CA PRO A 198 8.70 -19.32 -6.78
C PRO A 198 8.24 -19.55 -5.33
N GLN A 199 9.14 -19.46 -4.35
CA GLN A 199 8.84 -19.53 -2.92
C GLN A 199 8.94 -18.15 -2.24
N GLY A 200 9.02 -17.07 -3.01
CA GLY A 200 9.15 -15.70 -2.52
C GLY A 200 7.87 -15.16 -1.89
N ILE A 201 7.99 -13.98 -1.34
CA ILE A 201 6.91 -13.27 -0.64
C ILE A 201 6.66 -11.94 -1.33
N PHE A 202 5.42 -11.68 -1.74
CA PHE A 202 4.99 -10.40 -2.27
C PHE A 202 4.17 -9.64 -1.22
N ILE A 203 4.46 -8.38 -1.02
CA ILE A 203 3.76 -7.48 -0.09
C ILE A 203 3.14 -6.34 -0.89
N PRO A 204 1.80 -6.16 -0.77
CA PRO A 204 0.84 -6.93 -0.01
C PRO A 204 0.49 -8.29 -0.65
N GLN A 205 0.09 -9.26 0.19
CA GLN A 205 -0.33 -10.59 -0.27
C GLN A 205 -1.68 -10.56 -0.98
N GLN A 206 -2.56 -9.63 -0.56
CA GLN A 206 -3.91 -9.51 -1.12
C GLN A 206 -4.47 -8.12 -0.89
N ILE A 207 -5.19 -7.63 -1.88
CA ILE A 207 -6.00 -6.41 -1.79
C ILE A 207 -7.41 -6.77 -2.23
N GLU A 208 -8.39 -6.48 -1.40
CA GLU A 208 -9.81 -6.66 -1.72
C GLU A 208 -10.53 -5.32 -1.74
N VAL A 209 -11.39 -5.14 -2.74
CA VAL A 209 -12.31 -4.02 -2.83
C VAL A 209 -13.73 -4.56 -2.79
N ASP A 210 -14.43 -4.29 -1.71
CA ASP A 210 -15.80 -4.72 -1.50
C ASP A 210 -16.79 -3.61 -1.83
N LEU A 211 -17.83 -3.94 -2.57
CA LEU A 211 -18.99 -3.10 -2.74
C LEU A 211 -19.99 -3.39 -1.62
N CYS A 212 -20.29 -2.38 -0.84
CA CYS A 212 -21.21 -2.48 0.28
C CYS A 212 -22.32 -1.42 0.19
N LEU A 213 -23.42 -1.68 0.88
CA LEU A 213 -24.33 -0.66 1.36
C LEU A 213 -23.97 -0.34 2.81
N ALA A 214 -23.68 0.90 3.12
CA ALA A 214 -23.23 1.33 4.43
C ALA A 214 -23.92 2.62 4.85
N LYS A 215 -24.08 2.81 6.16
CA LYS A 215 -24.55 4.05 6.76
C LYS A 215 -23.38 5.01 6.96
N LEU A 216 -22.84 5.53 5.87
CA LEU A 216 -21.56 6.27 5.83
C LEU A 216 -21.53 7.45 6.81
N ASN A 217 -22.64 8.15 6.99
CA ASN A 217 -22.71 9.27 7.93
C ASN A 217 -22.52 8.80 9.38
N GLU A 218 -23.15 7.69 9.78
CA GLU A 218 -23.03 7.11 11.11
C GLU A 218 -21.63 6.58 11.35
N GLU A 219 -21.10 5.80 10.40
CA GLU A 219 -19.76 5.22 10.47
C GLU A 219 -18.68 6.32 10.52
N THR A 220 -18.77 7.33 9.66
CA THR A 220 -17.83 8.47 9.66
C THR A 220 -17.91 9.25 10.97
N ALA A 221 -19.10 9.44 11.53
CA ALA A 221 -19.26 10.10 12.82
C ALA A 221 -18.64 9.28 13.96
N ALA A 222 -18.77 7.95 13.93
CA ALA A 222 -18.17 7.05 14.91
C ALA A 222 -16.63 7.13 14.86
N VAL A 223 -16.03 7.04 13.65
CA VAL A 223 -14.58 7.19 13.48
C VAL A 223 -14.07 8.55 13.96
N LYS A 224 -14.79 9.64 13.68
CA LYS A 224 -14.43 10.98 14.17
C LYS A 224 -14.47 11.10 15.69
N ARG A 225 -15.28 10.31 16.38
CA ARG A 225 -15.28 10.22 17.84
C ARG A 225 -14.14 9.37 18.40
N GLY A 226 -13.41 8.64 17.55
CA GLY A 226 -12.34 7.72 17.93
C GLY A 226 -12.81 6.28 18.15
N ASP A 227 -14.02 5.93 17.70
CA ASP A 227 -14.52 4.57 17.77
C ASP A 227 -13.78 3.70 16.74
N THR A 228 -13.41 2.49 17.13
CA THR A 228 -12.90 1.49 16.20
C THR A 228 -14.09 0.75 15.60
N LEU A 229 -14.18 0.70 14.27
CA LEU A 229 -15.23 -0.02 13.56
C LEU A 229 -14.73 -1.38 13.11
N ASP A 230 -15.49 -2.41 13.44
CA ASP A 230 -15.29 -3.77 12.95
C ASP A 230 -16.30 -4.05 11.83
N SER A 231 -15.79 -4.26 10.62
CA SER A 231 -16.60 -4.50 9.42
C SER A 231 -17.48 -5.73 9.54
N ASP A 232 -16.96 -6.82 10.10
CA ASP A 232 -17.69 -8.07 10.21
C ASP A 232 -18.78 -7.95 11.29
N ALA A 233 -18.50 -7.21 12.38
CA ALA A 233 -19.50 -6.88 13.38
C ALA A 233 -20.63 -5.99 12.83
N LEU A 234 -20.28 -4.97 12.01
CA LEU A 234 -21.27 -4.12 11.35
C LEU A 234 -22.15 -4.93 10.37
N ILE A 235 -21.56 -5.84 9.63
CA ILE A 235 -22.30 -6.73 8.71
C ILE A 235 -23.20 -7.67 9.50
N ALA A 236 -22.70 -8.30 10.55
CA ALA A 236 -23.49 -9.22 11.38
C ALA A 236 -24.68 -8.50 12.06
N ALA A 237 -24.49 -7.23 12.44
CA ALA A 237 -25.54 -6.40 13.02
C ALA A 237 -26.53 -5.80 11.99
N GLY A 238 -26.33 -6.03 10.69
CA GLY A 238 -27.16 -5.45 9.62
C GLY A 238 -26.98 -3.94 9.45
N GLN A 239 -25.91 -3.39 10.00
CA GLN A 239 -25.53 -1.97 9.87
C GLN A 239 -24.73 -1.68 8.60
N ARG A 240 -24.20 -2.73 7.98
CA ARG A 240 -23.56 -2.73 6.66
C ARG A 240 -23.96 -3.99 5.91
N HIS A 241 -24.11 -3.92 4.60
CA HIS A 241 -24.41 -5.08 3.76
C HIS A 241 -23.35 -5.18 2.67
N ARG A 242 -22.54 -6.24 2.70
CA ARG A 242 -21.63 -6.57 1.59
C ARG A 242 -22.45 -7.12 0.43
N LEU A 243 -22.41 -6.45 -0.71
CA LEU A 243 -23.11 -6.87 -1.92
C LEU A 243 -22.26 -7.79 -2.78
N ALA A 244 -20.97 -7.47 -2.90
CA ALA A 244 -20.01 -8.29 -3.64
C ALA A 244 -18.57 -7.84 -3.32
N THR A 245 -17.59 -8.72 -3.56
CA THR A 245 -16.19 -8.32 -3.73
C THR A 245 -15.99 -7.92 -5.18
N ALA A 246 -15.78 -6.63 -5.41
CA ALA A 246 -15.63 -6.05 -6.75
C ALA A 246 -14.28 -6.41 -7.37
N LEU A 247 -13.22 -6.43 -6.57
CA LEU A 247 -11.87 -6.80 -6.99
C LEU A 247 -11.18 -7.55 -5.86
N CYS A 248 -10.50 -8.65 -6.22
CA CYS A 248 -9.54 -9.34 -5.36
C CYS A 248 -8.23 -9.45 -6.12
N LEU A 249 -7.25 -8.62 -5.74
CA LEU A 249 -5.92 -8.62 -6.35
C LEU A 249 -4.99 -9.49 -5.51
N ILE A 250 -4.62 -10.64 -6.08
CA ILE A 250 -3.63 -11.57 -5.53
C ILE A 250 -2.45 -11.59 -6.51
N PRO A 251 -1.19 -11.46 -6.07
CA PRO A 251 -0.02 -11.40 -6.94
C PRO A 251 0.02 -12.51 -7.99
N ALA A 252 -0.28 -13.75 -7.59
CA ALA A 252 -0.27 -14.91 -8.50
C ALA A 252 -1.29 -14.82 -9.65
N GLN A 253 -2.31 -13.98 -9.54
CA GLN A 253 -3.38 -13.82 -10.54
C GLN A 253 -3.29 -12.50 -11.31
N ALA A 254 -2.49 -11.55 -10.83
CA ALA A 254 -2.45 -10.20 -11.36
C ALA A 254 -2.08 -10.14 -12.85
N ALA A 255 -1.09 -10.91 -13.29
CA ALA A 255 -0.68 -10.95 -14.70
C ALA A 255 -1.80 -11.50 -15.62
N THR A 256 -2.55 -12.50 -15.16
CA THR A 256 -3.69 -13.05 -15.93
C THR A 256 -4.81 -12.03 -16.04
N LEU A 257 -5.13 -11.33 -14.95
CA LEU A 257 -6.13 -10.27 -14.94
C LEU A 257 -5.72 -9.11 -15.88
N GLN A 258 -4.44 -8.74 -15.88
CA GLN A 258 -3.93 -7.71 -16.79
C GLN A 258 -4.03 -8.11 -18.26
N GLN A 259 -3.75 -9.37 -18.60
CA GLN A 259 -3.91 -9.85 -19.97
C GLN A 259 -5.37 -9.79 -20.42
N GLN A 260 -6.30 -10.11 -19.55
CA GLN A 260 -7.74 -9.97 -19.83
C GLN A 260 -8.15 -8.51 -20.05
N ALA A 261 -7.61 -7.59 -19.23
CA ALA A 261 -7.84 -6.17 -19.38
C ALA A 261 -7.31 -5.59 -20.69
N SER A 262 -6.09 -6.02 -21.08
CA SER A 262 -5.41 -5.53 -22.30
C SER A 262 -6.14 -5.90 -23.61
N GLN A 263 -7.09 -6.85 -23.56
CA GLN A 263 -7.91 -7.21 -24.71
C GLN A 263 -9.02 -6.19 -25.00
N ASN A 264 -9.29 -5.28 -24.06
CA ASN A 264 -10.21 -4.18 -24.26
C ASN A 264 -9.48 -2.95 -24.79
N ASN A 265 -9.89 -2.45 -25.98
CA ASN A 265 -9.24 -1.34 -26.70
C ASN A 265 -9.17 0.00 -25.93
N ALA A 266 -9.69 0.07 -24.71
CA ALA A 266 -9.74 1.27 -23.89
C ALA A 266 -8.68 1.35 -22.79
N GLY A 267 -7.83 0.31 -22.61
CA GLY A 267 -6.84 0.27 -21.52
C GLY A 267 -7.45 0.15 -20.11
N LEU A 268 -8.73 -0.17 -20.02
CA LEU A 268 -9.45 -0.31 -18.77
C LEU A 268 -9.59 -1.78 -18.39
N LEU A 269 -9.39 -2.09 -17.10
CA LEU A 269 -9.77 -3.39 -16.56
C LEU A 269 -11.30 -3.46 -16.45
N GLU A 270 -11.93 -4.13 -17.40
CA GLU A 270 -13.37 -4.40 -17.33
C GLU A 270 -13.59 -5.66 -16.48
N LEU A 271 -14.15 -5.47 -15.30
CA LEU A 271 -14.51 -6.58 -14.42
C LEU A 271 -15.74 -7.30 -14.99
N ASN A 272 -15.81 -8.62 -14.77
CA ASN A 272 -16.97 -9.38 -15.16
C ASN A 272 -18.25 -8.81 -14.52
N PRO A 273 -19.38 -8.75 -15.25
CA PRO A 273 -20.64 -8.30 -14.68
C PRO A 273 -21.02 -9.13 -13.46
N MET A 274 -21.31 -8.47 -12.34
CA MET A 274 -21.73 -9.13 -11.11
C MET A 274 -23.23 -8.94 -10.90
N HIS A 275 -23.90 -10.02 -10.51
CA HIS A 275 -25.29 -9.94 -10.06
C HIS A 275 -25.29 -9.60 -8.57
N LEU A 276 -25.73 -8.39 -8.24
CA LEU A 276 -25.85 -7.94 -6.86
C LEU A 276 -27.17 -8.42 -6.27
N ARG A 277 -27.08 -9.05 -5.08
CA ARG A 277 -28.29 -9.40 -4.30
C ARG A 277 -28.54 -8.27 -3.30
N MET A 278 -29.59 -7.50 -3.57
CA MET A 278 -30.02 -6.48 -2.62
C MET A 278 -30.67 -7.14 -1.39
N PRO A 279 -30.43 -6.62 -0.17
CA PRO A 279 -31.13 -7.06 1.01
C PRO A 279 -32.65 -6.89 0.86
N THR A 280 -33.43 -7.92 1.16
CA THR A 280 -34.89 -7.94 0.92
C THR A 280 -35.72 -7.46 2.11
N THR A 281 -35.11 -7.32 3.27
CA THR A 281 -35.84 -7.13 4.55
C THR A 281 -35.51 -5.83 5.28
N ALA A 282 -34.57 -5.03 4.80
CA ALA A 282 -34.12 -3.81 5.45
C ALA A 282 -34.72 -2.57 4.79
N ASP A 283 -35.05 -1.57 5.60
CA ASP A 283 -35.18 -0.20 5.12
C ASP A 283 -33.79 0.30 4.75
N LEU A 284 -33.58 0.54 3.46
CA LEU A 284 -32.30 0.94 2.90
C LEU A 284 -32.21 2.46 2.68
N SER A 285 -33.16 3.23 3.16
CA SER A 285 -33.21 4.68 2.93
C SER A 285 -31.97 5.44 3.44
N ASP A 286 -31.35 4.94 4.52
CA ASP A 286 -30.17 5.54 5.15
C ASP A 286 -28.84 4.92 4.67
N PHE A 287 -28.91 3.94 3.77
CA PHE A 287 -27.73 3.28 3.25
C PHE A 287 -27.27 3.87 1.93
N GLU A 288 -25.97 3.97 1.77
CA GLU A 288 -25.32 4.47 0.57
C GLU A 288 -24.38 3.41 0.02
N PRO A 289 -24.27 3.26 -1.33
CA PRO A 289 -23.29 2.37 -1.93
C PRO A 289 -21.89 2.94 -1.72
N ALA A 290 -20.98 2.09 -1.24
CA ALA A 290 -19.60 2.46 -0.97
C ALA A 290 -18.66 1.30 -1.29
N LEU A 291 -17.41 1.67 -1.56
CA LEU A 291 -16.31 0.73 -1.78
C LEU A 291 -15.38 0.78 -0.58
N PHE A 292 -15.12 -0.39 -0.05
CA PHE A 292 -14.21 -0.57 1.07
C PHE A 292 -13.01 -1.39 0.61
N THR A 293 -11.80 -0.92 0.95
CA THR A 293 -10.57 -1.60 0.59
C THR A 293 -9.96 -2.26 1.82
N ARG A 294 -9.70 -3.54 1.74
CA ARG A 294 -8.98 -4.30 2.76
C ARG A 294 -7.66 -4.78 2.19
N VAL A 295 -6.60 -4.69 2.97
CA VAL A 295 -5.24 -5.05 2.55
C VAL A 295 -4.66 -6.05 3.52
N GLN A 296 -4.35 -7.24 3.06
CA GLN A 296 -3.52 -8.19 3.78
C GLN A 296 -2.07 -7.97 3.35
N ALA A 297 -1.31 -7.25 4.17
CA ALA A 297 0.08 -6.97 3.88
C ALA A 297 0.93 -8.23 3.96
N PHE A 298 0.92 -8.94 5.11
CA PHE A 298 1.54 -10.26 5.27
C PHE A 298 0.98 -10.98 6.50
N GLU A 299 0.51 -12.22 6.34
CA GLU A 299 -0.07 -13.05 7.42
C GLU A 299 -1.11 -12.28 8.24
N GLN A 300 -0.90 -12.13 9.57
CA GLN A 300 -1.84 -11.41 10.44
C GLN A 300 -1.79 -9.88 10.30
N HIS A 301 -0.81 -9.33 9.58
CA HIS A 301 -0.67 -7.89 9.39
C HIS A 301 -1.57 -7.43 8.26
N GLN A 302 -2.67 -6.80 8.63
CA GLN A 302 -3.70 -6.35 7.69
C GLN A 302 -4.20 -4.96 8.04
N LEU A 303 -4.74 -4.28 7.05
CA LEU A 303 -5.50 -3.04 7.18
C LEU A 303 -6.95 -3.32 6.78
N ILE A 304 -7.85 -2.97 7.65
CA ILE A 304 -9.29 -3.04 7.42
C ILE A 304 -9.88 -1.62 7.28
N ASP A 305 -11.16 -1.54 7.03
CA ASP A 305 -11.88 -0.29 6.79
C ASP A 305 -11.61 0.74 7.89
N TYR A 306 -11.42 1.99 7.49
CA TYR A 306 -11.16 3.15 8.36
C TYR A 306 -9.85 3.13 9.18
N GLU A 307 -9.02 2.09 9.07
CA GLU A 307 -7.74 2.03 9.77
C GLU A 307 -6.63 2.86 9.10
N TRP A 308 -6.87 3.36 7.90
CA TRP A 308 -5.97 4.24 7.18
C TRP A 308 -6.69 5.46 6.62
N LEU A 309 -6.00 6.59 6.55
CA LEU A 309 -6.56 7.89 6.14
C LEU A 309 -7.17 7.89 4.70
N MET A 310 -6.89 6.86 3.94
CA MET A 310 -7.32 6.73 2.54
C MET A 310 -8.64 5.97 2.36
N VAL A 311 -9.24 5.45 3.44
CA VAL A 311 -10.56 4.82 3.39
C VAL A 311 -11.64 5.85 3.71
N HIS A 312 -11.85 6.77 2.81
CA HIS A 312 -13.19 7.33 2.69
C HIS A 312 -13.96 6.41 1.76
N GLY A 313 -15.15 5.97 2.16
CA GLY A 313 -16.07 5.36 1.23
C GLY A 313 -16.08 6.23 -0.03
N SER A 314 -15.46 5.75 -1.10
CA SER A 314 -15.48 6.49 -2.34
C SER A 314 -16.92 6.48 -2.79
N TRP A 315 -17.55 7.62 -2.69
CA TRP A 315 -18.88 7.85 -3.22
C TRP A 315 -18.82 7.47 -4.68
N LEU A 316 -19.69 6.57 -5.10
CA LEU A 316 -20.02 6.37 -6.52
C LEU A 316 -20.67 7.66 -7.05
N LYS A 317 -19.97 8.79 -6.95
CA LYS A 317 -20.36 10.05 -7.56
C LYS A 317 -20.22 9.89 -9.06
N GLY A 318 -21.28 9.42 -9.70
CA GLY A 318 -21.38 9.33 -11.13
C GLY A 318 -21.88 8.00 -11.65
N ALA A 319 -22.33 7.07 -10.81
CA ALA A 319 -23.23 6.02 -11.29
C ALA A 319 -24.49 6.72 -11.82
N ARG A 320 -24.38 7.37 -13.00
CA ARG A 320 -25.55 7.65 -13.80
C ARG A 320 -26.16 6.29 -14.08
N GLN A 321 -27.34 6.06 -13.58
CA GLN A 321 -28.19 5.00 -14.05
C GLN A 321 -28.35 5.17 -15.57
N GLY A 322 -27.42 4.63 -16.31
CA GLY A 322 -27.65 4.31 -17.70
C GLY A 322 -28.72 3.21 -17.71
N PRO A 323 -29.49 3.06 -18.77
CA PRO A 323 -30.63 2.14 -18.84
C PRO A 323 -30.29 0.66 -18.60
N ARG A 324 -29.09 0.30 -18.16
CA ARG A 324 -28.62 -1.03 -17.83
C ARG A 324 -27.61 -1.09 -16.69
N GLY A 325 -27.62 -0.17 -15.73
CA GLY A 325 -26.90 -0.33 -14.46
C GLY A 325 -25.43 -0.78 -14.55
N ARG A 326 -24.62 -0.26 -15.46
CA ARG A 326 -23.20 -0.58 -15.56
C ARG A 326 -22.40 0.37 -14.68
N ILE A 327 -21.64 -0.17 -13.73
CA ILE A 327 -20.61 0.54 -12.97
C ILE A 327 -19.29 0.26 -13.67
N GLY A 328 -18.63 1.28 -14.20
CA GLY A 328 -17.30 1.19 -14.80
C GLY A 328 -16.25 1.78 -13.86
N TRP A 329 -15.13 1.12 -13.75
CA TRP A 329 -13.93 1.62 -13.12
C TRP A 329 -13.02 2.21 -14.18
N PHE A 330 -12.45 3.36 -13.89
CA PHE A 330 -11.38 3.94 -14.67
C PHE A 330 -10.08 3.68 -13.90
N ALA A 331 -9.22 2.83 -14.44
CA ALA A 331 -7.84 2.64 -13.99
C ALA A 331 -6.92 3.58 -14.75
#